data_c00added868f4d3607315c3372f020d8
#
_entry.id   c00added868f4d3607315c3372f020d8
#
_cell.length_a   1.000
_cell.length_b   1.000
_cell.length_c   1.000
_cell.angle_alpha   90.00
_cell.angle_beta   90.00
_cell.angle_gamma   90.00
#
_symmetry.space_group_name_H-M   'P 1'
#
loop_
_entity.id
_entity.type
_entity.pdbx_description
1 polymer ?
#
loop_
_entity_poly.entity_id
_entity_poly.type
_entity_poly.pdbx_seq_one_letter_code
_entity_poly.pdbx_strand_id
1 'polypeptide(L)'
;QYDSASEVEVLSTLLANSPTTAEYLLPMLQQVQAHFGHVSPGAIRMVAHSFNLSRAEVYGVVTFYGDLREAPVGDHVVQVCMAEACQANGCRDLMRHAEASLGVKAGETTANGRVFLEAQYCFGNCALGPAVRIGDAIYGGVFNERFDELIAPLMNGTGVAPIAGDAPGHAGTRDIAAR
;
A
#
# COMPACT_ATOMS: atom_id res chain seq x y z
N GLN A 1 10.11 6.61 -22.00
CA GLN A 1 8.90 5.88 -22.35
C GLN A 1 7.78 6.91 -22.37
N TYR A 2 7.10 7.07 -23.47
CA TYR A 2 6.08 8.09 -23.65
C TYR A 2 4.77 7.59 -23.04
N ASP A 3 4.08 8.49 -22.37
CA ASP A 3 2.77 8.24 -21.79
C ASP A 3 1.81 7.78 -22.90
N SER A 4 0.95 6.83 -22.62
CA SER A 4 -0.06 6.40 -23.61
C SER A 4 -1.05 7.56 -23.87
N ALA A 5 -1.58 7.67 -25.09
CA ALA A 5 -2.56 8.72 -25.39
C ALA A 5 -3.76 8.69 -24.44
N SER A 6 -4.17 7.50 -23.98
CA SER A 6 -5.22 7.31 -22.98
C SER A 6 -4.85 7.87 -21.60
N GLU A 7 -3.59 7.75 -21.16
CA GLU A 7 -3.12 8.31 -19.90
C GLU A 7 -3.19 9.84 -19.91
N VAL A 8 -2.75 10.47 -21.02
CA VAL A 8 -2.81 11.93 -21.21
C VAL A 8 -4.25 12.44 -21.17
N GLU A 9 -5.19 11.77 -21.82
CA GLU A 9 -6.59 12.17 -21.84
C GLU A 9 -7.23 12.12 -20.46
N VAL A 10 -7.01 11.02 -19.72
CA VAL A 10 -7.52 10.86 -18.36
C VAL A 10 -6.92 11.90 -17.42
N LEU A 11 -5.59 12.10 -17.46
CA LEU A 11 -4.92 13.13 -16.66
C LEU A 11 -5.43 14.51 -16.96
N SER A 12 -5.64 14.85 -18.23
CA SER A 12 -6.20 16.15 -18.63
C SER A 12 -7.59 16.35 -18.04
N THR A 13 -8.41 15.32 -18.03
CA THR A 13 -9.77 15.36 -17.45
C THR A 13 -9.72 15.52 -15.93
N LEU A 14 -8.86 14.80 -15.23
CA LEU A 14 -8.68 14.92 -13.78
C LEU A 14 -8.22 16.34 -13.41
N LEU A 15 -7.24 16.88 -14.13
CA LEU A 15 -6.69 18.21 -13.89
C LEU A 15 -7.70 19.33 -14.19
N ALA A 16 -8.51 19.18 -15.25
CA ALA A 16 -9.53 20.16 -15.61
C ALA A 16 -10.67 20.26 -14.59
N ASN A 17 -10.94 19.17 -13.87
CA ASN A 17 -12.04 19.07 -12.89
C ASN A 17 -11.58 19.29 -11.43
N SER A 18 -10.32 19.66 -11.20
CA SER A 18 -9.75 19.77 -9.86
C SER A 18 -9.14 21.15 -9.61
N PRO A 19 -9.14 21.63 -8.36
CA PRO A 19 -8.39 22.83 -8.00
C PRO A 19 -6.89 22.64 -8.24
N THR A 20 -6.22 23.71 -8.67
CA THR A 20 -4.75 23.72 -8.90
C THR A 20 -4.03 24.58 -7.85
N THR A 21 -4.54 24.60 -6.63
CA THR A 21 -3.94 25.30 -5.49
C THR A 21 -2.91 24.41 -4.78
N ALA A 22 -1.94 25.00 -4.10
CA ALA A 22 -0.83 24.26 -3.48
C ALA A 22 -1.30 23.16 -2.51
N GLU A 23 -2.34 23.42 -1.74
CA GLU A 23 -2.93 22.47 -0.79
C GLU A 23 -3.59 21.27 -1.47
N TYR A 24 -3.92 21.38 -2.76
CA TYR A 24 -4.55 20.29 -3.52
C TYR A 24 -3.53 19.40 -4.26
N LEU A 25 -2.24 19.72 -4.19
CA LEU A 25 -1.21 18.94 -4.88
C LEU A 25 -1.18 17.47 -4.44
N LEU A 26 -1.14 17.22 -3.13
CA LEU A 26 -1.14 15.85 -2.59
C LEU A 26 -2.43 15.08 -2.91
N PRO A 27 -3.64 15.64 -2.70
CA PRO A 27 -4.89 15.02 -3.17
C PRO A 27 -4.89 14.69 -4.67
N MET A 28 -4.34 15.56 -5.52
CA MET A 28 -4.23 15.30 -6.96
C MET A 28 -3.32 14.10 -7.26
N LEU A 29 -2.14 14.02 -6.62
CA LEU A 29 -1.21 12.91 -6.80
C LEU A 29 -1.82 11.58 -6.31
N GLN A 30 -2.60 11.62 -5.23
CA GLN A 30 -3.35 10.46 -4.73
C GLN A 30 -4.43 10.02 -5.73
N GLN A 31 -5.15 10.95 -6.37
CA GLN A 31 -6.14 10.61 -7.41
C GLN A 31 -5.45 10.00 -8.65
N VAL A 32 -4.32 10.54 -9.07
CA VAL A 32 -3.52 9.98 -10.16
C VAL A 32 -3.12 8.55 -9.83
N GLN A 33 -2.57 8.32 -8.64
CA GLN A 33 -2.17 6.97 -8.22
C GLN A 33 -3.36 6.02 -8.08
N ALA A 34 -4.49 6.47 -7.54
CA ALA A 34 -5.70 5.65 -7.43
C ALA A 34 -6.20 5.18 -8.81
N HIS A 35 -5.99 6.01 -9.85
CA HIS A 35 -6.43 5.69 -11.21
C HIS A 35 -5.44 4.80 -11.96
N PHE A 36 -4.14 5.07 -11.85
CA PHE A 36 -3.09 4.40 -12.63
C PHE A 36 -2.24 3.40 -11.83
N GLY A 37 -2.44 3.31 -10.52
CA GLY A 37 -1.64 2.49 -9.61
C GLY A 37 -0.27 3.12 -9.26
N HIS A 38 0.14 4.17 -9.95
CA HIS A 38 1.40 4.89 -9.74
C HIS A 38 1.34 6.30 -10.31
N VAL A 39 2.33 7.12 -10.00
CA VAL A 39 2.50 8.48 -10.54
C VAL A 39 3.65 8.46 -11.55
N SER A 40 3.32 8.36 -12.83
CA SER A 40 4.31 8.28 -13.92
C SER A 40 5.12 9.58 -14.05
N PRO A 41 6.32 9.54 -14.66
CA PRO A 41 7.06 10.75 -15.01
C PRO A 41 6.26 11.72 -15.90
N GLY A 42 5.33 11.20 -16.72
CA GLY A 42 4.39 11.99 -17.50
C GLY A 42 3.37 12.71 -16.65
N ALA A 43 2.77 12.01 -15.71
CA ALA A 43 1.85 12.58 -14.76
C ALA A 43 2.51 13.70 -13.95
N ILE A 44 3.75 13.49 -13.47
CA ILE A 44 4.53 14.53 -12.78
C ILE A 44 4.68 15.80 -13.64
N ARG A 45 4.98 15.66 -14.95
CA ARG A 45 5.10 16.81 -15.85
C ARG A 45 3.77 17.57 -16.03
N MET A 46 2.67 16.84 -16.22
CA MET A 46 1.35 17.43 -16.42
C MET A 46 0.84 18.12 -15.15
N VAL A 47 0.98 17.49 -13.99
CA VAL A 47 0.64 18.07 -12.69
C VAL A 47 1.47 19.31 -12.43
N ALA A 48 2.78 19.25 -12.63
CA ALA A 48 3.68 20.41 -12.45
C ALA A 48 3.24 21.59 -13.31
N HIS A 49 2.94 21.36 -14.59
CA HIS A 49 2.45 22.40 -15.49
C HIS A 49 1.14 23.02 -15.00
N SER A 50 0.15 22.18 -14.64
CA SER A 50 -1.18 22.65 -14.22
C SER A 50 -1.15 23.41 -12.89
N PHE A 51 -0.26 23.03 -11.97
CA PHE A 51 -0.11 23.67 -10.67
C PHE A 51 0.89 24.85 -10.68
N ASN A 52 1.47 25.18 -11.85
CA ASN A 52 2.52 26.17 -12.00
C ASN A 52 3.72 25.92 -11.05
N LEU A 53 4.12 24.65 -10.94
CA LEU A 53 5.26 24.17 -10.15
C LEU A 53 6.35 23.62 -11.08
N SER A 54 7.58 23.53 -10.57
CA SER A 54 8.62 22.78 -11.25
C SER A 54 8.40 21.28 -11.11
N ARG A 55 8.94 20.50 -12.04
CA ARG A 55 8.94 19.03 -11.94
C ARG A 55 9.65 18.53 -10.67
N ALA A 56 10.68 19.25 -10.23
CA ALA A 56 11.44 18.89 -9.04
C ALA A 56 10.59 19.02 -7.77
N GLU A 57 9.75 20.06 -7.67
CA GLU A 57 8.83 20.23 -6.53
C GLU A 57 7.81 19.10 -6.48
N VAL A 58 7.15 18.78 -7.60
CA VAL A 58 6.17 17.68 -7.65
C VAL A 58 6.85 16.33 -7.39
N TYR A 59 8.02 16.09 -8.00
CA TYR A 59 8.80 14.87 -7.76
C TYR A 59 9.22 14.73 -6.30
N GLY A 60 9.61 15.85 -5.67
CA GLY A 60 9.93 15.88 -4.24
C GLY A 60 8.76 15.44 -3.35
N VAL A 61 7.53 15.83 -3.72
CA VAL A 61 6.33 15.35 -3.01
C VAL A 61 6.10 13.85 -3.24
N VAL A 62 6.22 13.37 -4.48
CA VAL A 62 6.02 11.94 -4.81
C VAL A 62 7.02 11.07 -4.05
N THR A 63 8.28 11.46 -3.97
CA THR A 63 9.32 10.67 -3.27
C THR A 63 9.30 10.83 -1.76
N PHE A 64 8.73 11.91 -1.24
CA PHE A 64 8.59 12.13 0.20
C PHE A 64 7.49 11.26 0.83
N TYR A 65 6.36 11.10 0.15
CA TYR A 65 5.24 10.31 0.66
C TYR A 65 5.40 8.85 0.25
N GLY A 66 5.74 7.96 1.20
CA GLY A 66 5.98 6.54 0.95
C GLY A 66 4.80 5.75 0.37
N ASP A 67 3.57 6.30 0.47
CA ASP A 67 2.40 5.68 -0.16
C ASP A 67 2.28 6.01 -1.66
N LEU A 68 3.00 7.04 -2.17
CA LEU A 68 3.06 7.34 -3.60
C LEU A 68 4.15 6.50 -4.27
N ARG A 69 3.87 6.03 -5.48
CA ARG A 69 4.74 5.13 -6.25
C ARG A 69 5.06 5.69 -7.62
N GLU A 70 6.32 5.57 -8.04
CA GLU A 70 6.80 6.03 -9.34
C GLU A 70 6.63 4.97 -10.45
N ALA A 71 6.38 3.73 -10.06
CA ALA A 71 6.22 2.60 -10.96
C ALA A 71 5.06 1.70 -10.53
N PRO A 72 4.42 0.99 -11.47
CA PRO A 72 3.38 0.04 -11.12
C PRO A 72 3.96 -1.09 -10.26
N VAL A 73 3.17 -1.50 -9.27
CA VAL A 73 3.42 -2.65 -8.41
C VAL A 73 2.37 -3.73 -8.71
N GLY A 74 2.33 -4.80 -7.92
CA GLY A 74 1.31 -5.85 -8.10
C GLY A 74 -0.14 -5.33 -7.95
N ASP A 75 -1.11 -6.15 -8.33
CA ASP A 75 -2.54 -5.83 -8.26
C ASP A 75 -2.97 -5.45 -6.83
N HIS A 76 -2.33 -6.06 -5.84
CA HIS A 76 -2.60 -5.83 -4.41
C HIS A 76 -1.33 -5.47 -3.66
N VAL A 77 -1.39 -4.38 -2.90
CA VAL A 77 -0.32 -3.97 -1.99
C VAL A 77 -0.62 -4.53 -0.60
N VAL A 78 0.29 -5.36 -0.12
CA VAL A 78 0.23 -5.98 1.22
C VAL A 78 1.36 -5.40 2.06
N GLN A 79 1.00 -4.66 3.08
CA GLN A 79 1.94 -3.98 3.96
C GLN A 79 1.93 -4.60 5.35
N VAL A 80 3.10 -4.97 5.85
CA VAL A 80 3.29 -5.47 7.21
C VAL A 80 3.87 -4.37 8.09
N CYS A 81 3.23 -4.08 9.21
CA CYS A 81 3.71 -3.06 10.13
C CYS A 81 4.98 -3.53 10.86
N MET A 82 6.07 -2.79 10.68
CA MET A 82 7.37 -3.05 11.30
C MET A 82 7.72 -2.06 12.41
N ALA A 83 6.73 -1.30 12.95
CA ALA A 83 6.94 -0.37 14.05
C ALA A 83 7.06 -1.08 15.41
N GLU A 84 7.57 -0.36 16.41
CA GLU A 84 7.97 -0.88 17.72
C GLU A 84 6.96 -1.80 18.41
N ALA A 85 5.69 -1.37 18.51
CA ALA A 85 4.65 -2.18 19.15
C ALA A 85 4.37 -3.49 18.37
N CYS A 86 4.43 -3.46 17.06
CA CYS A 86 4.29 -4.65 16.23
C CYS A 86 5.52 -5.55 16.33
N GLN A 87 6.73 -4.98 16.46
CA GLN A 87 7.95 -5.75 16.71
C GLN A 87 7.86 -6.51 18.03
N ALA A 88 7.42 -5.85 19.09
CA ALA A 88 7.21 -6.48 20.40
C ALA A 88 6.18 -7.64 20.33
N ASN A 89 5.24 -7.59 19.36
CA ASN A 89 4.22 -8.61 19.14
C ASN A 89 4.57 -9.61 18.03
N GLY A 90 5.80 -9.65 17.51
CA GLY A 90 6.28 -10.69 16.62
C GLY A 90 6.12 -10.39 15.12
N CYS A 91 6.01 -9.11 14.71
CA CYS A 91 5.88 -8.78 13.27
C CYS A 91 7.10 -9.18 12.42
N ARG A 92 8.29 -9.34 13.04
CA ARG A 92 9.47 -9.83 12.32
C ARG A 92 9.31 -11.29 11.88
N ASP A 93 8.66 -12.10 12.71
CA ASP A 93 8.36 -13.49 12.39
C ASP A 93 7.29 -13.56 11.31
N LEU A 94 6.26 -12.71 11.42
CA LEU A 94 5.24 -12.54 10.40
C LEU A 94 5.85 -12.11 9.06
N MET A 95 6.76 -11.13 9.02
CA MET A 95 7.41 -10.69 7.78
C MET A 95 8.23 -11.84 7.15
N ARG A 96 9.00 -12.59 7.95
CA ARG A 96 9.74 -13.75 7.44
C ARG A 96 8.81 -14.82 6.86
N HIS A 97 7.67 -15.05 7.51
CA HIS A 97 6.64 -15.96 7.00
C HIS A 97 6.04 -15.45 5.69
N ALA A 98 5.67 -14.18 5.62
CA ALA A 98 5.14 -13.54 4.42
C ALA A 98 6.11 -13.64 3.23
N GLU A 99 7.39 -13.35 3.45
CA GLU A 99 8.43 -13.50 2.42
C GLU A 99 8.55 -14.96 1.93
N ALA A 100 8.53 -15.92 2.84
CA ALA A 100 8.62 -17.33 2.49
C ALA A 100 7.36 -17.83 1.76
N SER A 101 6.18 -17.47 2.23
CA SER A 101 4.88 -17.87 1.67
C SER A 101 4.66 -17.29 0.28
N LEU A 102 5.03 -16.02 0.06
CA LEU A 102 4.89 -15.31 -1.22
C LEU A 102 6.05 -15.57 -2.19
N GLY A 103 7.18 -16.08 -1.70
CA GLY A 103 8.39 -16.31 -2.50
C GLY A 103 9.06 -15.01 -2.97
N VAL A 104 8.92 -13.90 -2.22
CA VAL A 104 9.49 -12.58 -2.53
C VAL A 104 10.08 -11.94 -1.27
N LYS A 105 10.89 -10.91 -1.44
CA LYS A 105 11.35 -10.06 -0.35
C LYS A 105 10.45 -8.83 -0.19
N ALA A 106 10.50 -8.21 0.99
CA ALA A 106 9.87 -6.91 1.19
C ALA A 106 10.40 -5.90 0.16
N GLY A 107 9.50 -5.21 -0.54
CA GLY A 107 9.77 -4.33 -1.67
C GLY A 107 9.67 -5.00 -3.04
N GLU A 108 9.25 -6.26 -3.11
CA GLU A 108 9.13 -7.00 -4.37
C GLU A 108 7.69 -7.45 -4.65
N THR A 109 7.41 -7.68 -5.94
CA THR A 109 6.14 -8.21 -6.42
C THR A 109 6.28 -9.71 -6.71
N THR A 110 5.26 -10.50 -6.37
CA THR A 110 5.19 -11.93 -6.71
C THR A 110 5.31 -12.16 -8.21
N ALA A 111 5.86 -13.30 -8.62
CA ALA A 111 6.12 -13.63 -10.02
C ALA A 111 4.87 -13.60 -10.92
N ASN A 112 3.68 -13.80 -10.35
CA ASN A 112 2.40 -13.68 -11.05
C ASN A 112 1.86 -12.24 -11.12
N GLY A 113 2.59 -11.25 -10.61
CA GLY A 113 2.21 -9.83 -10.65
C GLY A 113 1.10 -9.44 -9.67
N ARG A 114 0.61 -10.34 -8.81
CA ARG A 114 -0.59 -10.08 -8.01
C ARG A 114 -0.34 -9.33 -6.72
N VAL A 115 0.68 -9.72 -5.97
CA VAL A 115 0.92 -9.17 -4.63
C VAL A 115 2.28 -8.48 -4.59
N PHE A 116 2.28 -7.23 -4.16
CA PHE A 116 3.48 -6.49 -3.77
C PHE A 116 3.57 -6.50 -2.25
N LEU A 117 4.66 -7.06 -1.71
CA LEU A 117 4.90 -7.11 -0.27
C LEU A 117 5.75 -5.92 0.17
N GLU A 118 5.32 -5.19 1.18
CA GLU A 118 6.00 -4.00 1.66
C GLU A 118 6.12 -3.98 3.20
N ALA A 119 7.26 -3.52 3.69
CA ALA A 119 7.44 -3.16 5.09
C ALA A 119 6.98 -1.71 5.30
N GLN A 120 6.08 -1.46 6.25
CA GLN A 120 5.59 -0.12 6.55
C GLN A 120 5.63 0.15 8.05
N TYR A 121 5.59 1.42 8.45
CA TYR A 121 5.73 1.82 9.85
C TYR A 121 4.47 2.52 10.35
N CYS A 122 3.82 1.86 11.30
CA CYS A 122 2.68 2.30 12.09
C CYS A 122 1.41 2.68 11.32
N PHE A 123 0.41 1.78 11.36
CA PHE A 123 -0.95 2.03 10.86
C PHE A 123 -1.89 2.63 11.93
N GLY A 124 -1.37 2.96 13.11
CA GLY A 124 -2.20 3.41 14.24
C GLY A 124 -2.89 2.30 15.04
N ASN A 125 -2.75 1.03 14.64
CA ASN A 125 -3.41 -0.12 15.27
C ASN A 125 -2.50 -0.85 16.30
N CYS A 126 -1.76 -0.11 17.09
CA CYS A 126 -0.70 -0.63 17.97
C CYS A 126 -1.21 -1.59 19.04
N ALA A 127 -2.43 -1.39 19.55
CA ALA A 127 -3.04 -2.26 20.56
C ALA A 127 -3.34 -3.67 20.05
N LEU A 128 -3.45 -3.85 18.73
CA LEU A 128 -3.80 -5.10 18.07
C LEU A 128 -2.66 -5.60 17.15
N GLY A 129 -1.40 -5.33 17.51
CA GLY A 129 -0.24 -5.84 16.74
C GLY A 129 -0.12 -7.38 16.83
N PRO A 130 0.49 -8.04 15.83
CA PRO A 130 1.00 -7.48 14.57
C PRO A 130 -0.12 -7.03 13.63
N ALA A 131 0.12 -5.98 12.85
CA ALA A 131 -0.87 -5.42 11.93
C ALA A 131 -0.43 -5.53 10.47
N VAL A 132 -1.39 -5.82 9.60
CA VAL A 132 -1.23 -5.87 8.13
C VAL A 132 -2.25 -4.93 7.50
N ARG A 133 -1.84 -4.20 6.46
CA ARG A 133 -2.73 -3.39 5.62
C ARG A 133 -2.79 -4.00 4.22
N ILE A 134 -4.00 -4.14 3.68
CA ILE A 134 -4.25 -4.59 2.30
C ILE A 134 -5.22 -3.58 1.68
N GLY A 135 -4.73 -2.80 0.71
CA GLY A 135 -5.47 -1.63 0.24
C GLY A 135 -5.76 -0.66 1.38
N ASP A 136 -7.04 -0.34 1.61
CA ASP A 136 -7.47 0.56 2.70
C ASP A 136 -7.81 -0.19 4.00
N ALA A 137 -7.85 -1.52 3.98
CA ALA A 137 -8.23 -2.32 5.13
C ALA A 137 -7.03 -2.64 6.03
N ILE A 138 -7.17 -2.40 7.34
CA ILE A 138 -6.16 -2.70 8.36
C ILE A 138 -6.64 -3.87 9.20
N TYR A 139 -5.81 -4.91 9.28
CA TYR A 139 -6.05 -6.13 10.05
C TYR A 139 -5.10 -6.17 11.24
N GLY A 140 -5.63 -6.39 12.44
CA GLY A 140 -4.86 -6.55 13.67
C GLY A 140 -4.79 -8.01 14.14
N GLY A 141 -3.81 -8.32 15.00
CA GLY A 141 -3.61 -9.67 15.53
C GLY A 141 -3.29 -10.69 14.44
N VAL A 142 -2.61 -10.25 13.38
CA VAL A 142 -2.30 -11.10 12.23
C VAL A 142 -1.05 -11.92 12.53
N PHE A 143 -1.22 -13.22 12.68
CA PHE A 143 -0.14 -14.23 12.74
C PHE A 143 -0.12 -15.04 11.45
N ASN A 144 0.78 -16.00 11.36
CA ASN A 144 1.06 -16.72 10.12
C ASN A 144 -0.19 -17.33 9.47
N GLU A 145 -1.00 -18.06 10.24
CA GLU A 145 -2.21 -18.71 9.71
C GLU A 145 -3.21 -17.67 9.19
N ARG A 146 -3.41 -16.58 9.96
CA ARG A 146 -4.31 -15.50 9.55
C ARG A 146 -3.79 -14.73 8.34
N PHE A 147 -2.47 -14.57 8.23
CA PHE A 147 -1.84 -14.00 7.04
C PHE A 147 -2.14 -14.84 5.81
N ASP A 148 -1.94 -16.16 5.87
CA ASP A 148 -2.18 -17.07 4.75
C ASP A 148 -3.65 -17.04 4.30
N GLU A 149 -4.60 -16.99 5.24
CA GLU A 149 -6.03 -16.81 4.95
C GLU A 149 -6.33 -15.51 4.20
N LEU A 150 -5.71 -14.40 4.60
CA LEU A 150 -5.89 -13.09 3.97
C LEU A 150 -5.30 -13.04 2.56
N ILE A 151 -4.19 -13.73 2.33
CA ILE A 151 -3.46 -13.67 1.06
C ILE A 151 -3.99 -14.68 0.03
N ALA A 152 -4.51 -15.82 0.44
CA ALA A 152 -4.95 -16.87 -0.48
C ALA A 152 -5.95 -16.37 -1.55
N PRO A 153 -6.98 -15.57 -1.26
CA PRO A 153 -7.89 -15.03 -2.28
C PRO A 153 -7.18 -14.11 -3.27
N LEU A 154 -6.20 -13.32 -2.81
CA LEU A 154 -5.45 -12.37 -3.64
C LEU A 154 -4.55 -13.12 -4.63
N MET A 155 -3.87 -14.15 -4.17
CA MET A 155 -2.99 -14.98 -5.01
C MET A 155 -3.76 -15.77 -6.07
N ASN A 156 -4.98 -16.21 -5.75
CA ASN A 156 -5.82 -17.00 -6.64
C ASN A 156 -6.66 -16.14 -7.62
N GLY A 157 -6.70 -14.83 -7.44
CA GLY A 157 -7.48 -13.91 -8.28
C GLY A 157 -9.00 -14.02 -8.06
N THR A 158 -9.43 -14.61 -6.96
CA THR A 158 -10.85 -14.86 -6.68
C THR A 158 -11.47 -13.79 -5.79
N GLY A 159 -10.70 -12.80 -5.30
CA GLY A 159 -11.32 -11.90 -4.38
C GLY A 159 -10.57 -10.68 -3.91
N VAL A 160 -11.39 -9.84 -3.36
CA VAL A 160 -11.03 -8.75 -2.43
C VAL A 160 -10.62 -9.41 -1.11
N ALA A 161 -9.60 -8.88 -0.44
CA ALA A 161 -9.30 -9.31 0.93
C ALA A 161 -10.56 -9.22 1.81
N PRO A 162 -10.80 -10.17 2.73
CA PRO A 162 -11.96 -10.13 3.61
C PRO A 162 -12.06 -8.79 4.34
N ILE A 163 -13.26 -8.27 4.52
CA ILE A 163 -13.49 -6.99 5.20
C ILE A 163 -12.89 -7.03 6.61
N ALA A 164 -12.25 -5.96 7.04
CA ALA A 164 -11.52 -5.88 8.32
C ALA A 164 -12.38 -6.14 9.60
N GLY A 165 -13.69 -6.33 9.45
CA GLY A 165 -14.64 -6.67 10.53
C GLY A 165 -14.94 -8.16 10.70
N ASP A 166 -14.51 -9.03 9.78
CA ASP A 166 -14.85 -10.47 9.79
C ASP A 166 -13.82 -11.33 10.53
N ALA A 167 -13.03 -10.76 11.44
CA ALA A 167 -12.17 -11.55 12.30
C ALA A 167 -13.06 -12.41 13.22
N PRO A 168 -12.93 -13.76 13.23
CA PRO A 168 -13.53 -14.58 14.27
C PRO A 168 -13.04 -14.02 15.61
N GLY A 169 -13.97 -13.77 16.52
CA GLY A 169 -13.73 -13.11 17.79
C GLY A 169 -12.47 -13.62 18.48
N HIS A 170 -11.72 -12.72 19.09
CA HIS A 170 -10.55 -12.99 19.92
C HIS A 170 -10.86 -14.05 20.98
N ALA A 171 -10.68 -15.32 20.63
CA ALA A 171 -10.54 -16.42 21.58
C ALA A 171 -9.04 -16.70 21.71
N GLY A 172 -8.40 -15.96 22.60
CA GLY A 172 -6.96 -16.12 22.82
C GLY A 172 -6.40 -15.06 23.74
N THR A 173 -6.89 -15.00 25.00
CA THR A 173 -6.07 -14.50 26.12
C THR A 173 -4.79 -15.32 26.13
N ARG A 174 -3.68 -14.73 25.66
CA ARG A 174 -2.37 -15.31 25.91
C ARG A 174 -2.13 -15.29 27.41
N ASP A 175 -1.87 -16.46 27.95
CA ASP A 175 -1.27 -16.63 29.28
C ASP A 175 0.09 -15.91 29.29
N ILE A 176 0.12 -14.69 29.85
CA ILE A 176 1.34 -13.89 30.06
C ILE A 176 2.16 -14.44 31.25
N ALA A 177 1.77 -15.59 31.80
CA ALA A 177 2.32 -16.17 33.03
C ALA A 177 3.36 -17.28 32.81
N ALA A 178 4.05 -17.33 31.66
CA ALA A 178 5.13 -18.29 31.44
C ALA A 178 6.35 -17.65 30.80
N ARG A 179 7.05 -16.79 31.59
CA ARG A 179 8.53 -16.58 31.53
C ARG A 179 9.03 -16.08 32.87
#